data_38f4d666db58e3d6658238b481af9b25
#
_entry.id   38f4d666db58e3d6658238b481af9b25
#
_cell.length_a   1.000
_cell.length_b   1.000
_cell.length_c   1.000
_cell.angle_alpha   90.00
_cell.angle_beta   90.00
_cell.angle_gamma   90.00
#
_symmetry.space_group_name_H-M   'P 1'
#
loop_
_entity.id
_entity.type
_entity.pdbx_description
1 polymer ?
#
loop_
_entity_poly.entity_id
_entity_poly.type
_entity_poly.pdbx_seq_one_letter_code
_entity_poly.pdbx_strand_id
1 'polypeptide(L)'
;MTEIIAEAGKNFVTTKEEQPIEVLLEEAKKLVLEAKKAGADTIKWQVHNYLDEIHPESKLISPHFDQNRYEWVKRNTYPPEFWLGLKEYCYEIGIGFLVTPMSRGAVYLIEGVSDRFKVGSGDLTDFVLLDYIRDYHKPIIISTGMSSLQEIRKAYDFIREKTEDVTILHCVSEYPCPIEDLNLLTIPFLKKQFPKAKIGF
;
A
#
# COMPACT_ATOMS: atom_id res chain seq x y z
N MET A 1 20.66 6.01 5.15
CA MET A 1 19.68 6.16 6.25
C MET A 1 18.53 5.24 5.94
N THR A 2 17.93 4.59 6.92
CA THR A 2 16.76 3.72 6.72
C THR A 2 15.51 4.60 6.71
N GLU A 3 14.64 4.44 5.71
CA GLU A 3 13.33 5.11 5.66
C GLU A 3 12.35 4.36 6.58
N ILE A 4 11.63 5.09 7.43
CA ILE A 4 10.56 4.59 8.29
C ILE A 4 9.20 4.97 7.69
N ILE A 5 8.40 3.96 7.32
CA ILE A 5 7.09 4.15 6.72
C ILE A 5 6.01 3.79 7.73
N ALA A 6 5.22 4.77 8.15
CA ALA A 6 4.05 4.56 9.00
C ALA A 6 2.88 4.03 8.17
N GLU A 7 2.31 2.89 8.54
CA GLU A 7 1.12 2.32 7.89
C GLU A 7 -0.15 2.91 8.51
N ALA A 8 -0.80 3.83 7.82
CA ALA A 8 -2.10 4.35 8.21
C ALA A 8 -3.27 3.56 7.60
N GLY A 9 -3.05 2.99 6.41
CA GLY A 9 -4.05 2.17 5.74
C GLY A 9 -5.37 2.90 5.54
N LYS A 10 -6.39 2.51 6.32
CA LYS A 10 -7.72 3.14 6.39
C LYS A 10 -8.12 3.45 7.83
N ASN A 11 -7.16 3.59 8.74
CA ASN A 11 -7.44 3.81 10.16
C ASN A 11 -8.12 5.16 10.48
N PHE A 12 -8.29 6.02 9.48
CA PHE A 12 -9.12 7.22 9.58
C PHE A 12 -10.63 6.92 9.51
N VAL A 13 -11.03 5.71 9.10
CA VAL A 13 -12.42 5.25 9.11
C VAL A 13 -12.70 4.58 10.44
N THR A 14 -13.25 5.30 11.38
CA THR A 14 -13.40 4.89 12.78
C THR A 14 -14.78 4.36 13.13
N THR A 15 -15.77 4.51 12.24
CA THR A 15 -17.17 4.12 12.47
C THR A 15 -17.73 3.26 11.34
N LYS A 16 -18.85 2.59 11.65
CA LYS A 16 -19.67 1.82 10.71
C LYS A 16 -20.48 2.72 9.78
N GLU A 17 -20.90 3.86 10.29
CA GLU A 17 -21.75 4.81 9.60
C GLU A 17 -20.96 5.55 8.52
N GLU A 18 -21.65 5.90 7.45
CA GLU A 18 -21.11 6.73 6.40
C GLU A 18 -20.85 8.14 6.94
N GLN A 19 -19.67 8.68 6.70
CA GLN A 19 -19.26 9.99 7.15
C GLN A 19 -19.02 10.92 5.95
N PRO A 20 -19.26 12.23 6.09
CA PRO A 20 -18.86 13.20 5.08
C PRO A 20 -17.36 13.10 4.76
N ILE A 21 -17.01 13.29 3.50
CA ILE A 21 -15.64 13.13 3.02
C ILE A 21 -14.67 14.12 3.69
N GLU A 22 -15.17 15.31 4.01
CA GLU A 22 -14.41 16.35 4.71
C GLU A 22 -14.03 15.93 6.13
N VAL A 23 -14.93 15.21 6.83
CA VAL A 23 -14.66 14.66 8.16
C VAL A 23 -13.58 13.58 8.07
N LEU A 24 -13.69 12.68 7.09
CA LEU A 24 -12.71 11.63 6.87
C LEU A 24 -11.34 12.20 6.48
N LEU A 25 -11.30 13.27 5.70
CA LEU A 25 -10.06 13.95 5.35
C LEU A 25 -9.37 14.54 6.59
N GLU A 26 -10.13 15.17 7.47
CA GLU A 26 -9.59 15.71 8.73
C GLU A 26 -9.10 14.60 9.68
N GLU A 27 -9.79 13.47 9.76
CA GLU A 27 -9.30 12.32 10.54
C GLU A 27 -8.00 11.74 9.92
N ALA A 28 -7.91 11.67 8.59
CA ALA A 28 -6.69 11.25 7.92
C ALA A 28 -5.52 12.23 8.18
N LYS A 29 -5.77 13.53 8.14
CA LYS A 29 -4.75 14.56 8.47
C LYS A 29 -4.22 14.44 9.90
N LYS A 30 -5.07 14.06 10.86
CA LYS A 30 -4.61 13.78 12.24
C LYS A 30 -3.59 12.64 12.27
N LEU A 31 -3.81 11.57 11.50
CA LEU A 31 -2.84 10.47 11.40
C LEU A 31 -1.53 10.92 10.76
N VAL A 32 -1.56 11.84 9.79
CA VAL A 32 -0.35 12.45 9.21
C VAL A 32 0.46 13.15 10.28
N LEU A 33 -0.19 13.97 11.12
CA LEU A 33 0.49 14.69 12.21
C LEU A 33 1.10 13.74 13.24
N GLU A 34 0.37 12.69 13.63
CA GLU A 34 0.88 11.72 14.62
C GLU A 34 2.03 10.89 14.05
N ALA A 35 1.97 10.47 12.77
CA ALA A 35 3.08 9.81 12.09
C ALA A 35 4.34 10.70 12.05
N LYS A 36 4.18 11.98 11.73
CA LYS A 36 5.28 12.95 11.74
C LYS A 36 5.89 13.15 13.12
N LYS A 37 5.06 13.31 14.15
CA LYS A 37 5.49 13.44 15.55
C LYS A 37 6.24 12.21 16.03
N ALA A 38 5.81 11.01 15.59
CA ALA A 38 6.47 9.75 15.89
C ALA A 38 7.82 9.56 15.16
N GLY A 39 8.18 10.46 14.25
CA GLY A 39 9.44 10.43 13.52
C GLY A 39 9.41 9.59 12.25
N ALA A 40 8.25 9.26 11.71
CA ALA A 40 8.16 8.59 10.42
C ALA A 40 8.60 9.54 9.27
N ASP A 41 9.29 8.96 8.28
CA ASP A 41 9.71 9.67 7.07
C ASP A 41 8.58 9.73 6.04
N THR A 42 7.70 8.72 6.05
CA THR A 42 6.59 8.55 5.08
C THR A 42 5.38 7.99 5.78
N ILE A 43 4.18 8.40 5.35
CA ILE A 43 2.91 7.76 5.73
C ILE A 43 2.32 7.02 4.53
N LYS A 44 1.78 5.81 4.76
CA LYS A 44 1.25 4.94 3.71
C LYS A 44 -0.25 4.69 3.87
N TRP A 45 -0.96 4.72 2.74
CA TRP A 45 -2.41 4.57 2.63
C TRP A 45 -2.80 3.39 1.74
N GLN A 46 -4.02 2.89 1.89
CA GLN A 46 -4.63 1.91 0.99
C GLN A 46 -5.71 2.61 0.15
N VAL A 47 -5.62 2.47 -1.16
CA VAL A 47 -6.57 3.06 -2.11
C VAL A 47 -7.40 1.96 -2.73
N HIS A 48 -8.71 2.09 -2.61
CA HIS A 48 -9.69 1.13 -3.11
C HIS A 48 -10.48 1.69 -4.30
N ASN A 49 -10.91 0.79 -5.18
CA ASN A 49 -11.94 1.06 -6.17
C ASN A 49 -12.89 -0.15 -6.24
N TYR A 50 -14.09 0.00 -5.70
CA TYR A 50 -15.06 -1.09 -5.60
C TYR A 50 -15.49 -1.67 -6.96
N LEU A 51 -15.38 -0.89 -8.05
CA LEU A 51 -15.75 -1.32 -9.39
C LEU A 51 -14.78 -2.34 -9.98
N ASP A 52 -13.55 -2.40 -9.50
CA ASP A 52 -12.49 -3.25 -10.05
C ASP A 52 -11.84 -4.19 -8.99
N GLU A 53 -12.25 -4.11 -7.72
CA GLU A 53 -11.61 -4.85 -6.63
C GLU A 53 -12.43 -6.05 -6.16
N ILE A 54 -13.76 -5.96 -6.21
CA ILE A 54 -14.62 -7.00 -5.63
C ILE A 54 -15.94 -7.16 -6.39
N HIS A 55 -16.37 -8.41 -6.54
CA HIS A 55 -17.65 -8.70 -7.19
C HIS A 55 -18.83 -8.21 -6.35
N PRO A 56 -19.86 -7.54 -6.95
CA PRO A 56 -21.02 -6.99 -6.21
C PRO A 56 -21.80 -8.04 -5.40
N GLU A 57 -21.84 -9.28 -5.88
CA GLU A 57 -22.54 -10.37 -5.21
C GLU A 57 -21.66 -11.12 -4.18
N SER A 58 -20.51 -10.58 -3.85
CA SER A 58 -19.60 -11.16 -2.85
C SER A 58 -20.31 -11.31 -1.50
N LYS A 59 -20.24 -12.51 -0.93
CA LYS A 59 -20.76 -12.82 0.40
C LYS A 59 -19.68 -12.72 1.48
N LEU A 60 -18.48 -12.30 1.11
CA LEU A 60 -17.38 -12.12 2.06
C LEU A 60 -17.72 -11.04 3.07
N ILE A 61 -17.43 -11.31 4.32
CA ILE A 61 -17.55 -10.33 5.40
C ILE A 61 -16.19 -9.70 5.66
N SER A 62 -16.15 -8.39 5.73
CA SER A 62 -14.95 -7.67 6.14
C SER A 62 -14.72 -7.88 7.64
N PRO A 63 -13.49 -8.16 8.08
CA PRO A 63 -13.17 -8.20 9.52
C PRO A 63 -13.34 -6.83 10.19
N HIS A 64 -13.41 -5.76 9.40
CA HIS A 64 -13.67 -4.42 9.91
C HIS A 64 -15.18 -4.18 9.98
N PHE A 65 -15.68 -3.95 11.17
CA PHE A 65 -17.08 -3.61 11.44
C PHE A 65 -18.12 -4.68 11.07
N ASP A 66 -17.70 -5.92 10.78
CA ASP A 66 -18.61 -7.04 10.45
C ASP A 66 -19.59 -6.68 9.32
N GLN A 67 -19.07 -6.08 8.25
CA GLN A 67 -19.84 -5.64 7.08
C GLN A 67 -19.58 -6.53 5.87
N ASN A 68 -20.54 -6.55 4.93
CA ASN A 68 -20.30 -7.11 3.60
C ASN A 68 -19.07 -6.45 2.97
N ARG A 69 -18.17 -7.26 2.41
CA ARG A 69 -16.88 -6.78 1.87
C ARG A 69 -17.06 -5.80 0.72
N TYR A 70 -18.04 -6.01 -0.16
CA TYR A 70 -18.32 -5.10 -1.27
C TYR A 70 -18.77 -3.73 -0.76
N GLU A 71 -19.74 -3.70 0.16
CA GLU A 71 -20.23 -2.43 0.74
C GLU A 71 -19.12 -1.70 1.51
N TRP A 72 -18.26 -2.47 2.19
CA TRP A 72 -17.13 -1.89 2.89
C TRP A 72 -16.10 -1.25 1.94
N VAL A 73 -15.74 -1.94 0.83
CA VAL A 73 -14.82 -1.41 -0.19
C VAL A 73 -15.45 -0.21 -0.90
N LYS A 74 -16.74 -0.29 -1.26
CA LYS A 74 -17.49 0.80 -1.88
C LYS A 74 -17.46 2.08 -1.04
N ARG A 75 -17.71 1.95 0.24
CA ARG A 75 -17.65 3.06 1.20
C ARG A 75 -16.24 3.64 1.37
N ASN A 76 -15.22 2.86 1.11
CA ASN A 76 -13.82 3.27 1.22
C ASN A 76 -13.18 3.62 -0.14
N THR A 77 -13.98 3.81 -1.17
CA THR A 77 -13.54 4.34 -2.45
C THR A 77 -13.72 5.85 -2.45
N TYR A 78 -12.62 6.59 -2.42
CA TYR A 78 -12.61 8.05 -2.38
C TYR A 78 -12.16 8.62 -3.72
N PRO A 79 -12.65 9.82 -4.11
CA PRO A 79 -12.29 10.46 -5.37
C PRO A 79 -10.83 10.95 -5.35
N PRO A 80 -10.22 11.22 -6.54
CA PRO A 80 -8.84 11.69 -6.64
C PRO A 80 -8.53 12.94 -5.79
N GLU A 81 -9.49 13.84 -5.64
CA GLU A 81 -9.34 15.09 -4.89
C GLU A 81 -9.07 14.85 -3.39
N PHE A 82 -9.64 13.78 -2.82
CA PHE A 82 -9.35 13.36 -1.45
C PHE A 82 -7.87 13.02 -1.27
N TRP A 83 -7.34 12.22 -2.18
CA TRP A 83 -5.95 11.76 -2.15
C TRP A 83 -4.98 12.89 -2.45
N LEU A 84 -5.34 13.79 -3.37
CA LEU A 84 -4.54 14.97 -3.69
C LEU A 84 -4.44 15.91 -2.48
N GLY A 85 -5.56 16.25 -1.85
CA GLY A 85 -5.57 17.09 -0.66
C GLY A 85 -4.79 16.50 0.51
N LEU A 86 -4.82 15.16 0.67
CA LEU A 86 -4.04 14.47 1.69
C LEU A 86 -2.54 14.48 1.36
N LYS A 87 -2.15 14.31 0.09
CA LYS A 87 -0.78 14.43 -0.37
C LYS A 87 -0.22 15.84 -0.14
N GLU A 88 -0.98 16.86 -0.53
CA GLU A 88 -0.58 18.26 -0.32
C GLU A 88 -0.32 18.54 1.15
N TYR A 89 -1.23 18.08 2.02
CA TYR A 89 -1.05 18.21 3.46
C TYR A 89 0.20 17.46 3.97
N CYS A 90 0.49 16.26 3.46
CA CYS A 90 1.72 15.56 3.81
C CYS A 90 2.97 16.41 3.47
N TYR A 91 2.96 17.08 2.33
CA TYR A 91 4.07 17.94 1.91
C TYR A 91 4.20 19.19 2.76
N GLU A 92 3.09 19.83 3.13
CA GLU A 92 3.09 20.97 4.06
C GLU A 92 3.72 20.60 5.42
N ILE A 93 3.41 19.41 5.92
CA ILE A 93 3.93 18.87 7.18
C ILE A 93 5.39 18.37 7.04
N GLY A 94 5.85 18.15 5.81
CA GLY A 94 7.18 17.63 5.52
C GLY A 94 7.34 16.13 5.80
N ILE A 95 6.32 15.33 5.49
CA ILE A 95 6.33 13.85 5.53
C ILE A 95 6.03 13.30 4.14
N GLY A 96 6.67 12.19 3.75
CA GLY A 96 6.43 11.54 2.47
C GLY A 96 5.03 10.93 2.37
N PHE A 97 4.48 10.89 1.15
CA PHE A 97 3.19 10.27 0.84
C PHE A 97 3.40 9.00 0.02
N LEU A 98 2.79 7.89 0.43
CA LEU A 98 2.85 6.60 -0.25
C LEU A 98 1.48 5.95 -0.29
N VAL A 99 1.16 5.26 -1.38
CA VAL A 99 -0.11 4.54 -1.52
C VAL A 99 0.09 3.10 -1.98
N THR A 100 -0.80 2.23 -1.50
CA THR A 100 -1.01 0.87 -2.01
C THR A 100 -2.33 0.88 -2.77
N PRO A 101 -2.34 0.91 -4.12
CA PRO A 101 -3.57 0.68 -4.88
C PRO A 101 -3.94 -0.80 -4.80
N MET A 102 -5.20 -1.10 -4.51
CA MET A 102 -5.70 -2.46 -4.30
C MET A 102 -6.30 -3.06 -5.58
N SER A 103 -6.26 -2.32 -6.70
CA SER A 103 -6.73 -2.76 -8.02
C SER A 103 -6.23 -1.81 -9.10
N ARG A 104 -6.41 -2.16 -10.38
CA ARG A 104 -6.11 -1.25 -11.52
C ARG A 104 -6.94 0.02 -11.47
N GLY A 105 -8.23 -0.11 -11.14
CA GLY A 105 -9.09 1.05 -10.96
C GLY A 105 -8.62 1.98 -9.84
N ALA A 106 -8.02 1.43 -8.78
CA ALA A 106 -7.39 2.22 -7.73
C ALA A 106 -6.11 2.92 -8.22
N VAL A 107 -5.30 2.29 -9.08
CA VAL A 107 -4.14 2.95 -9.72
C VAL A 107 -4.60 4.15 -10.54
N TYR A 108 -5.65 3.98 -11.33
CA TYR A 108 -6.21 5.06 -12.16
C TYR A 108 -6.66 6.27 -11.31
N LEU A 109 -7.28 6.02 -10.14
CA LEU A 109 -7.70 7.11 -9.24
C LEU A 109 -6.54 7.98 -8.72
N ILE A 110 -5.32 7.43 -8.68
CA ILE A 110 -4.16 8.10 -8.07
C ILE A 110 -3.00 8.32 -9.03
N GLU A 111 -3.19 8.13 -10.32
CA GLU A 111 -2.09 8.25 -11.31
C GLU A 111 -1.40 9.61 -11.28
N GLY A 112 -2.19 10.70 -11.17
CA GLY A 112 -1.71 12.08 -11.04
C GLY A 112 -1.28 12.46 -9.61
N VAL A 113 -1.59 11.62 -8.62
CA VAL A 113 -1.36 11.90 -7.21
C VAL A 113 -0.08 11.23 -6.70
N SER A 114 0.10 9.94 -6.96
CA SER A 114 1.19 9.17 -6.37
C SER A 114 2.53 9.40 -7.06
N ASP A 115 3.60 9.58 -6.27
CA ASP A 115 4.98 9.69 -6.78
C ASP A 115 5.69 8.32 -6.78
N ARG A 116 5.18 7.35 -6.04
CA ARG A 116 5.66 5.98 -5.96
C ARG A 116 4.53 5.04 -5.51
N PHE A 117 4.65 3.77 -5.78
CA PHE A 117 3.63 2.78 -5.48
C PHE A 117 4.12 1.70 -4.52
N LYS A 118 3.20 1.21 -3.70
CA LYS A 118 3.38 0.00 -2.90
C LYS A 118 2.50 -1.11 -3.45
N VAL A 119 3.07 -2.30 -3.57
CA VAL A 119 2.33 -3.53 -3.89
C VAL A 119 2.29 -4.42 -2.66
N GLY A 120 1.10 -4.82 -2.26
CA GLY A 120 0.88 -5.73 -1.12
C GLY A 120 1.39 -7.14 -1.40
N SER A 121 1.59 -7.93 -0.35
CA SER A 121 2.04 -9.34 -0.49
C SER A 121 1.04 -10.18 -1.29
N GLY A 122 -0.25 -9.92 -1.13
CA GLY A 122 -1.31 -10.64 -1.86
C GLY A 122 -1.32 -10.36 -3.36
N ASP A 123 -0.77 -9.21 -3.76
CA ASP A 123 -0.81 -8.73 -5.14
C ASP A 123 0.52 -8.94 -5.88
N LEU A 124 1.53 -9.53 -5.22
CA LEU A 124 2.87 -9.73 -5.81
C LEU A 124 2.83 -10.56 -7.10
N THR A 125 1.89 -11.48 -7.21
CA THR A 125 1.72 -12.34 -8.39
C THR A 125 0.59 -11.90 -9.32
N ASP A 126 -0.05 -10.78 -9.05
CA ASP A 126 -1.00 -10.14 -9.96
C ASP A 126 -0.25 -9.35 -11.06
N PHE A 127 0.17 -10.07 -12.10
CA PHE A 127 0.91 -9.47 -13.22
C PHE A 127 0.08 -8.47 -14.02
N VAL A 128 -1.25 -8.51 -13.93
CA VAL A 128 -2.13 -7.51 -14.56
C VAL A 128 -2.04 -6.18 -13.82
N LEU A 129 -2.09 -6.21 -12.49
CA LEU A 129 -1.88 -5.02 -11.65
C LEU A 129 -0.45 -4.50 -11.77
N LEU A 130 0.56 -5.40 -11.72
CA LEU A 130 1.97 -5.04 -11.86
C LEU A 130 2.27 -4.38 -13.20
N ASP A 131 1.66 -4.86 -14.29
CA ASP A 131 1.82 -4.27 -15.63
C ASP A 131 1.29 -2.83 -15.64
N TYR A 132 0.13 -2.63 -15.04
CA TYR A 132 -0.49 -1.32 -14.94
C TYR A 132 0.35 -0.32 -14.12
N ILE A 133 0.90 -0.78 -12.99
CA ILE A 133 1.71 0.08 -12.09
C ILE A 133 3.07 0.41 -12.73
N ARG A 134 3.76 -0.56 -13.35
CA ARG A 134 5.11 -0.36 -13.90
C ARG A 134 5.14 0.60 -15.09
N ASP A 135 4.01 0.75 -15.82
CA ASP A 135 3.90 1.65 -16.97
C ASP A 135 3.99 3.14 -16.58
N TYR A 136 3.82 3.46 -15.29
CA TYR A 136 4.05 4.82 -14.80
C TYR A 136 5.54 5.17 -14.59
N HIS A 137 6.47 4.21 -14.73
CA HIS A 137 7.92 4.40 -14.56
C HIS A 137 8.32 5.05 -13.23
N LYS A 138 7.49 4.90 -12.19
CA LYS A 138 7.71 5.42 -10.84
C LYS A 138 8.38 4.38 -9.95
N PRO A 139 9.01 4.77 -8.83
CA PRO A 139 9.54 3.82 -7.86
C PRO A 139 8.45 2.88 -7.33
N ILE A 140 8.79 1.59 -7.17
CA ILE A 140 7.85 0.56 -6.70
C ILE A 140 8.43 -0.17 -5.50
N ILE A 141 7.64 -0.29 -4.45
CA ILE A 141 7.95 -1.08 -3.25
C ILE A 141 7.06 -2.32 -3.26
N ILE A 142 7.63 -3.52 -3.27
CA ILE A 142 6.90 -4.80 -3.25
C ILE A 142 7.09 -5.52 -1.92
N SER A 143 6.01 -6.06 -1.34
CA SER A 143 6.07 -6.96 -0.18
C SER A 143 6.03 -8.42 -0.61
N THR A 144 6.75 -9.28 0.10
CA THR A 144 7.02 -10.67 -0.31
C THR A 144 6.42 -11.73 0.60
N GLY A 145 5.48 -11.37 1.47
CA GLY A 145 4.76 -12.34 2.30
C GLY A 145 4.04 -13.39 1.43
N MET A 146 4.00 -14.64 1.90
CA MET A 146 3.37 -15.79 1.23
C MET A 146 4.00 -16.18 -0.12
N SER A 147 5.10 -15.56 -0.54
CA SER A 147 5.69 -15.76 -1.86
C SER A 147 6.99 -16.54 -1.80
N SER A 148 7.19 -17.45 -2.74
CA SER A 148 8.45 -18.13 -2.96
C SER A 148 9.50 -17.21 -3.59
N LEU A 149 10.77 -17.53 -3.44
CA LEU A 149 11.85 -16.78 -4.09
C LEU A 149 11.68 -16.70 -5.62
N GLN A 150 11.09 -17.73 -6.23
CA GLN A 150 10.86 -17.77 -7.67
C GLN A 150 9.78 -16.76 -8.09
N GLU A 151 8.71 -16.64 -7.32
CA GLU A 151 7.65 -15.64 -7.56
C GLU A 151 8.17 -14.22 -7.36
N ILE A 152 8.94 -14.00 -6.29
CA ILE A 152 9.59 -12.71 -6.03
C ILE A 152 10.49 -12.33 -7.22
N ARG A 153 11.28 -13.26 -7.73
CA ARG A 153 12.16 -13.00 -8.87
C ARG A 153 11.38 -12.67 -10.14
N LYS A 154 10.34 -13.43 -10.45
CA LYS A 154 9.49 -13.17 -11.61
C LYS A 154 8.86 -11.77 -11.54
N ALA A 155 8.28 -11.39 -10.39
CA ALA A 155 7.68 -10.07 -10.20
C ALA A 155 8.74 -8.96 -10.29
N TYR A 156 9.88 -9.14 -9.63
CA TYR A 156 10.98 -8.17 -9.66
C TYR A 156 11.51 -7.94 -11.08
N ASP A 157 11.81 -9.02 -11.82
CA ASP A 157 12.34 -8.93 -13.18
C ASP A 157 11.31 -8.27 -14.12
N PHE A 158 10.02 -8.63 -13.97
CA PHE A 158 8.93 -8.03 -14.73
C PHE A 158 8.78 -6.53 -14.49
N ILE A 159 8.85 -6.09 -13.24
CA ILE A 159 8.79 -4.67 -12.89
C ILE A 159 10.00 -3.93 -13.45
N ARG A 160 11.17 -4.55 -13.38
CA ARG A 160 12.44 -3.95 -13.81
C ARG A 160 12.57 -3.70 -15.30
N GLU A 161 11.72 -4.27 -16.12
CA GLU A 161 11.65 -3.91 -17.54
C GLU A 161 11.27 -2.44 -17.78
N LYS A 162 10.60 -1.79 -16.82
CA LYS A 162 10.06 -0.43 -16.96
C LYS A 162 10.58 0.56 -15.91
N THR A 163 10.99 0.12 -14.72
CA THR A 163 11.54 0.97 -13.67
C THR A 163 12.73 0.31 -12.96
N GLU A 164 13.78 1.07 -12.70
CA GLU A 164 14.96 0.57 -11.99
C GLU A 164 14.86 0.72 -10.47
N ASP A 165 14.04 1.64 -9.96
CA ASP A 165 13.90 1.89 -8.52
C ASP A 165 12.85 0.94 -7.91
N VAL A 166 13.32 -0.27 -7.57
CA VAL A 166 12.51 -1.30 -6.91
C VAL A 166 13.05 -1.56 -5.51
N THR A 167 12.15 -1.51 -4.53
CA THR A 167 12.41 -1.90 -3.15
C THR A 167 11.66 -3.21 -2.86
N ILE A 168 12.34 -4.19 -2.27
CA ILE A 168 11.76 -5.47 -1.86
C ILE A 168 11.68 -5.48 -0.33
N LEU A 169 10.49 -5.67 0.23
CA LEU A 169 10.30 -5.83 1.66
C LEU A 169 10.15 -7.31 2.01
N HIS A 170 10.99 -7.80 2.93
CA HIS A 170 10.65 -9.02 3.66
C HIS A 170 9.36 -8.78 4.43
N CYS A 171 8.46 -9.74 4.40
CA CYS A 171 7.17 -9.65 5.09
C CYS A 171 6.74 -11.05 5.54
N VAL A 172 6.23 -11.16 6.76
CA VAL A 172 5.55 -12.35 7.28
C VAL A 172 4.06 -12.03 7.35
N SER A 173 3.23 -12.81 6.64
CA SER A 173 1.78 -12.56 6.53
C SER A 173 1.01 -13.16 7.70
N GLU A 174 1.41 -12.77 8.90
CA GLU A 174 0.78 -13.13 10.17
C GLU A 174 0.54 -11.87 11.00
N TYR A 175 -0.65 -11.72 11.59
CA TYR A 175 -1.08 -10.51 12.29
C TYR A 175 -1.77 -10.85 13.61
N PRO A 176 -1.11 -10.59 14.79
CA PRO A 176 0.28 -10.16 14.94
C PRO A 176 1.28 -11.28 14.62
N CYS A 177 2.45 -10.92 14.09
CA CYS A 177 3.52 -11.89 13.88
C CYS A 177 4.32 -12.08 15.17
N PRO A 178 4.46 -13.31 15.69
CA PRO A 178 5.35 -13.61 16.82
C PRO A 178 6.82 -13.28 16.46
N ILE A 179 7.60 -12.88 17.47
CA ILE A 179 9.01 -12.49 17.27
C ILE A 179 9.84 -13.65 16.67
N GLU A 180 9.57 -14.87 17.10
CA GLU A 180 10.22 -16.11 16.64
C GLU A 180 9.98 -16.41 15.15
N ASP A 181 8.85 -15.92 14.58
CA ASP A 181 8.46 -16.16 13.19
C ASP A 181 8.91 -15.05 12.25
N LEU A 182 9.50 -13.96 12.76
CA LEU A 182 9.94 -12.82 11.95
C LEU A 182 11.00 -13.18 10.90
N ASN A 183 11.81 -14.21 11.12
CA ASN A 183 12.81 -14.68 10.16
C ASN A 183 13.69 -13.57 9.56
N LEU A 184 14.18 -12.63 10.39
CA LEU A 184 14.89 -11.42 9.93
C LEU A 184 16.15 -11.70 9.12
N LEU A 185 16.74 -12.90 9.20
CA LEU A 185 17.86 -13.31 8.35
C LEU A 185 17.47 -13.42 6.86
N THR A 186 16.19 -13.40 6.54
CA THR A 186 15.71 -13.27 5.15
C THR A 186 16.12 -11.94 4.51
N ILE A 187 16.27 -10.86 5.31
CA ILE A 187 16.69 -9.55 4.80
C ILE A 187 18.08 -9.61 4.14
N PRO A 188 19.16 -10.05 4.80
CA PRO A 188 20.47 -10.19 4.14
C PRO A 188 20.46 -11.25 3.02
N PHE A 189 19.63 -12.29 3.12
CA PHE A 189 19.45 -13.24 2.04
C PHE A 189 18.86 -12.57 0.79
N LEU A 190 17.78 -11.81 0.90
CA LEU A 190 17.21 -11.06 -0.22
C LEU A 190 18.19 -10.05 -0.80
N LYS A 191 18.97 -9.37 0.03
CA LYS A 191 20.01 -8.45 -0.45
C LYS A 191 21.05 -9.14 -1.33
N LYS A 192 21.40 -10.40 -1.02
CA LYS A 192 22.30 -11.22 -1.85
C LYS A 192 21.64 -11.67 -3.15
N GLN A 193 20.32 -12.00 -3.10
CA GLN A 193 19.58 -12.47 -4.27
C GLN A 193 19.24 -11.34 -5.25
N PHE A 194 19.05 -10.11 -4.75
CA PHE A 194 18.64 -8.94 -5.53
C PHE A 194 19.58 -7.74 -5.28
N PRO A 195 20.85 -7.82 -5.73
CA PRO A 195 21.88 -6.83 -5.39
C PRO A 195 21.60 -5.43 -5.91
N LYS A 196 20.72 -5.28 -6.89
CA LYS A 196 20.27 -3.99 -7.45
C LYS A 196 19.02 -3.41 -6.79
N ALA A 197 18.34 -4.18 -5.94
CA ALA A 197 17.16 -3.71 -5.20
C ALA A 197 17.55 -3.10 -3.85
N LYS A 198 16.76 -2.13 -3.40
CA LYS A 198 16.73 -1.76 -1.99
C LYS A 198 15.99 -2.86 -1.22
N ILE A 199 16.45 -3.19 -0.01
CA ILE A 199 15.81 -4.23 0.80
C ILE A 199 15.36 -3.62 2.13
N GLY A 200 14.16 -3.97 2.56
CA GLY A 200 13.56 -3.54 3.83
C GLY A 200 12.73 -4.63 4.49
N PHE A 201 11.96 -4.22 5.49
CA PHE A 201 11.06 -5.06 6.29
C PHE A 201 9.71 -4.38 6.47
#